data_17c1b04d75a025a2411513977ae20a91
#
_entry.id   17c1b04d75a025a2411513977ae20a91
#
_cell.length_a   1.000
_cell.length_b   1.000
_cell.length_c   1.000
_cell.angle_alpha   90.00
_cell.angle_beta   90.00
_cell.angle_gamma   90.00
#
_symmetry.space_group_name_H-M   'P 1'
#
loop_
_entity.id
_entity.type
_entity.pdbx_description
1 polymer ?
#
loop_
_entity_poly.entity_id
_entity_poly.type
_entity_poly.pdbx_seq_one_letter_code
_entity_poly.pdbx_strand_id
1 'polypeptide(L)'
;MSEDTKKKILRKPSKRTLIVTGAVIAAAAVVWAVLSTGVLGGSLGAKKVSFEQLDKDKIPKSIATEVIPEYRELERALGCLIDGKVYVVVTRGEKPTAGYSVDIEDIRLEKSKNGTNMQVHALFKEPGEGEAVSQIITYPYSVAETELSQLPDTIELIVKYEE
;
A
#
# COMPACT_ATOMS: atom_id res chain seq x y z
N MET A 1 4.59 47.71 -13.83
CA MET A 1 4.50 46.48 -14.62
C MET A 1 5.77 45.69 -14.39
N SER A 2 5.75 44.75 -13.49
CA SER A 2 6.86 43.85 -13.22
C SER A 2 6.25 42.49 -12.93
N GLU A 3 6.43 41.58 -13.85
CA GLU A 3 6.03 40.19 -13.70
C GLU A 3 7.07 39.46 -12.83
N ASP A 4 6.69 39.12 -11.60
CA ASP A 4 7.45 38.22 -10.75
C ASP A 4 7.26 36.78 -11.17
N THR A 5 8.24 36.28 -11.89
CA THR A 5 8.35 34.88 -12.29
C THR A 5 8.66 34.06 -11.05
N LYS A 6 7.63 33.42 -10.47
CA LYS A 6 7.80 32.41 -9.44
C LYS A 6 8.57 31.22 -10.00
N LYS A 7 9.88 31.18 -9.77
CA LYS A 7 10.71 29.99 -9.96
C LYS A 7 10.26 28.88 -9.02
N LYS A 8 9.54 27.91 -9.55
CA LYS A 8 9.25 26.64 -8.88
C LYS A 8 10.54 25.84 -8.72
N ILE A 9 11.12 25.90 -7.53
CA ILE A 9 12.31 25.12 -7.21
C ILE A 9 11.88 23.65 -7.11
N LEU A 10 12.13 22.89 -8.15
CA LEU A 10 12.07 21.43 -8.12
C LEU A 10 13.24 20.96 -7.24
N ARG A 11 12.95 20.64 -5.99
CA ARG A 11 13.89 19.90 -5.14
C ARG A 11 14.10 18.52 -5.74
N LYS A 12 15.31 18.26 -6.21
CA LYS A 12 15.73 16.90 -6.55
C LYS A 12 15.56 15.99 -5.33
N PRO A 13 14.88 14.84 -5.47
CA PRO A 13 14.82 13.89 -4.37
C PRO A 13 16.23 13.41 -4.02
N SER A 14 16.50 13.30 -2.74
CA SER A 14 17.73 12.75 -2.20
C SER A 14 17.97 11.34 -2.76
N LYS A 15 19.21 11.03 -3.11
CA LYS A 15 19.64 9.80 -3.83
C LYS A 15 19.40 8.47 -3.07
N ARG A 16 18.60 8.45 -1.99
CA ARG A 16 18.46 7.30 -1.10
C ARG A 16 17.05 6.71 -1.01
N THR A 17 16.05 7.34 -1.63
CA THR A 17 14.67 6.82 -1.59
C THR A 17 14.09 6.85 -3.00
N LEU A 18 13.93 5.70 -3.60
CA LEU A 18 13.21 5.55 -4.86
C LEU A 18 11.78 5.14 -4.51
N ILE A 19 10.84 6.06 -4.68
CA ILE A 19 9.42 5.81 -4.49
C ILE A 19 8.80 5.56 -5.86
N VAL A 20 8.31 4.36 -6.08
CA VAL A 20 7.51 4.03 -7.26
C VAL A 20 6.05 4.09 -6.87
N THR A 21 5.39 5.13 -7.32
CA THR A 21 3.93 5.24 -7.21
C THR A 21 3.29 4.46 -8.34
N GLY A 22 2.79 3.28 -8.02
CA GLY A 22 1.92 2.55 -8.95
C GLY A 22 0.63 3.32 -9.19
N ALA A 23 0.24 3.47 -10.44
CA ALA A 23 -1.01 4.11 -10.80
C ALA A 23 -2.19 3.34 -10.18
N VAL A 24 -2.97 4.02 -9.36
CA VAL A 24 -4.17 3.46 -8.76
C VAL A 24 -5.28 3.49 -9.80
N ILE A 25 -5.70 2.34 -10.23
CA ILE A 25 -7.04 2.19 -10.80
C ILE A 25 -7.93 1.74 -9.64
N ALA A 26 -8.60 2.70 -9.04
CA ALA A 26 -9.70 2.42 -8.12
C ALA A 26 -10.87 1.90 -8.92
N ALA A 27 -10.98 0.60 -9.07
CA ALA A 27 -12.18 -0.04 -9.53
C ALA A 27 -12.97 -0.53 -8.31
N ALA A 28 -13.76 0.36 -7.74
CA ALA A 28 -14.81 -0.03 -6.83
C ALA A 28 -15.97 -0.62 -7.66
N ALA A 29 -15.97 -1.92 -7.83
CA ALA A 29 -17.16 -2.68 -8.19
C ALA A 29 -16.93 -4.13 -7.83
N VAL A 30 -17.18 -4.49 -6.61
CA VAL A 30 -17.35 -5.88 -6.25
C VAL A 30 -18.81 -6.25 -6.47
N VAL A 31 -19.09 -6.81 -7.61
CA VAL A 31 -20.27 -7.66 -7.78
C VAL A 31 -19.83 -9.06 -7.47
N TRP A 32 -20.32 -9.53 -6.36
CA TRP A 32 -20.24 -10.92 -5.93
C TRP A 32 -20.96 -11.81 -6.96
N ALA A 33 -20.22 -12.63 -7.66
CA ALA A 33 -20.76 -13.74 -8.42
C ALA A 33 -19.86 -14.95 -8.21
N VAL A 34 -20.18 -15.69 -7.17
CA VAL A 34 -19.80 -17.09 -7.10
C VAL A 34 -20.60 -17.85 -8.14
N LEU A 35 -19.95 -18.26 -9.19
CA LEU A 35 -20.40 -19.43 -9.96
C LEU A 35 -19.18 -20.29 -10.26
N SER A 36 -19.20 -21.42 -9.60
CA SER A 36 -18.39 -22.58 -9.85
C SER A 36 -18.45 -22.96 -11.34
N THR A 37 -17.44 -22.60 -12.09
CA THR A 37 -16.99 -23.35 -13.23
C THR A 37 -15.48 -23.31 -13.21
N GLY A 38 -14.89 -24.46 -12.96
CA GLY A 38 -13.45 -24.66 -13.02
C GLY A 38 -12.93 -24.31 -14.41
N VAL A 39 -12.42 -23.11 -14.54
CA VAL A 39 -11.49 -22.77 -15.60
C VAL A 39 -10.15 -22.62 -14.90
N LEU A 40 -9.32 -23.61 -15.09
CA LEU A 40 -7.89 -23.59 -14.87
C LEU A 40 -7.26 -22.45 -15.66
N GLY A 41 -7.46 -21.23 -15.20
CA GLY A 41 -6.64 -20.09 -15.52
C GLY A 41 -5.54 -20.04 -14.47
N GLY A 42 -4.64 -21.02 -14.48
CA GLY A 42 -3.44 -20.97 -13.67
C GLY A 42 -2.67 -19.74 -14.09
N SER A 43 -2.66 -18.69 -13.24
CA SER A 43 -1.63 -17.68 -13.27
C SER A 43 -0.32 -18.41 -13.06
N LEU A 44 0.34 -18.74 -14.17
CA LEU A 44 1.65 -19.37 -14.18
C LEU A 44 2.63 -18.36 -13.63
N GLY A 45 2.82 -18.37 -12.28
CA GLY A 45 4.02 -17.82 -11.73
C GLY A 45 3.93 -16.73 -10.67
N ALA A 46 2.79 -16.47 -10.03
CA ALA A 46 2.79 -15.58 -8.87
C ALA A 46 3.55 -16.24 -7.71
N LYS A 47 4.73 -15.73 -7.40
CA LYS A 47 5.56 -16.20 -6.29
C LYS A 47 5.14 -15.47 -5.02
N LYS A 48 4.86 -16.21 -3.95
CA LYS A 48 4.67 -15.63 -2.62
C LYS A 48 5.97 -15.00 -2.14
N VAL A 49 5.87 -13.78 -1.62
CA VAL A 49 6.98 -12.99 -1.06
C VAL A 49 6.92 -13.11 0.45
N SER A 50 8.04 -13.47 1.07
CA SER A 50 8.16 -13.45 2.53
C SER A 50 8.24 -12.01 3.01
N PHE A 51 7.51 -11.70 4.08
CA PHE A 51 7.53 -10.37 4.67
C PHE A 51 7.32 -10.45 6.20
N GLU A 52 7.70 -9.40 6.87
CA GLU A 52 7.43 -9.15 8.29
C GLU A 52 6.67 -7.83 8.42
N GLN A 53 5.48 -7.88 9.03
CA GLN A 53 4.74 -6.67 9.35
C GLN A 53 5.40 -5.96 10.53
N LEU A 54 5.68 -4.68 10.38
CA LEU A 54 6.45 -3.91 11.34
C LEU A 54 5.57 -3.20 12.35
N ASP A 55 6.01 -3.24 13.62
CA ASP A 55 5.49 -2.36 14.65
C ASP A 55 5.89 -0.90 14.36
N LYS A 56 5.13 0.05 14.87
CA LYS A 56 5.33 1.49 14.59
C LYS A 56 6.73 2.01 14.93
N ASP A 57 7.35 1.47 15.95
CA ASP A 57 8.70 1.82 16.41
C ASP A 57 9.82 1.25 15.52
N LYS A 58 9.51 0.21 14.74
CA LYS A 58 10.45 -0.44 13.80
C LYS A 58 10.38 0.12 12.38
N ILE A 59 9.39 0.97 12.10
CA ILE A 59 9.22 1.56 10.77
C ILE A 59 10.39 2.50 10.46
N PRO A 60 11.05 2.38 9.29
CA PRO A 60 12.10 3.30 8.88
C PRO A 60 11.63 4.76 8.95
N LYS A 61 12.49 5.62 9.51
CA LYS A 61 12.15 7.03 9.75
C LYS A 61 11.68 7.75 8.48
N SER A 62 12.28 7.49 7.34
CA SER A 62 11.86 8.09 6.06
C SER A 62 10.44 7.70 5.67
N ILE A 63 10.01 6.45 5.92
CA ILE A 63 8.63 6.04 5.70
C ILE A 63 7.69 6.76 6.66
N ALA A 64 8.04 6.80 7.94
CA ALA A 64 7.19 7.39 8.97
C ALA A 64 7.02 8.92 8.81
N THR A 65 8.07 9.63 8.36
CA THR A 65 8.07 11.11 8.30
C THR A 65 7.78 11.68 6.91
N GLU A 66 7.93 10.91 5.84
CA GLU A 66 7.78 11.40 4.47
C GLU A 66 6.65 10.66 3.73
N VAL A 67 6.67 9.32 3.74
CA VAL A 67 5.73 8.53 2.93
C VAL A 67 4.33 8.49 3.56
N ILE A 68 4.25 8.10 4.82
CA ILE A 68 2.93 7.99 5.49
C ILE A 68 2.19 9.33 5.51
N PRO A 69 2.79 10.47 5.91
CA PRO A 69 2.08 11.75 5.90
C PRO A 69 1.61 12.21 4.52
N GLU A 70 2.37 11.88 3.46
CA GLU A 70 2.03 12.26 2.09
C GLU A 70 0.85 11.44 1.53
N TYR A 71 0.76 10.16 1.88
CA TYR A 71 -0.19 9.22 1.26
C TYR A 71 -1.33 8.75 2.18
N ARG A 72 -1.32 9.11 3.46
CA ARG A 72 -2.27 8.60 4.47
C ARG A 72 -3.75 8.84 4.15
N GLU A 73 -4.06 9.89 3.38
CA GLU A 73 -5.43 10.24 3.01
C GLU A 73 -5.99 9.37 1.86
N LEU A 74 -5.13 8.58 1.24
CA LEU A 74 -5.48 7.74 0.11
C LEU A 74 -5.49 6.26 0.52
N GLU A 75 -6.38 5.49 -0.11
CA GLU A 75 -6.37 4.03 0.01
C GLU A 75 -5.49 3.45 -1.08
N ARG A 76 -4.31 2.91 -0.69
CA ARG A 76 -3.33 2.38 -1.63
C ARG A 76 -2.25 1.51 -1.00
N ALA A 77 -1.56 0.75 -1.86
CA ALA A 77 -0.27 0.15 -1.54
C ALA A 77 0.87 0.89 -2.25
N LEU A 78 1.99 1.04 -1.55
CA LEU A 78 3.20 1.70 -2.02
C LEU A 78 4.41 0.80 -1.74
N GLY A 79 5.39 0.80 -2.63
CA GLY A 79 6.69 0.17 -2.42
C GLY A 79 7.77 1.23 -2.19
N CYS A 80 8.58 1.04 -1.17
CA CYS A 80 9.72 1.89 -0.85
C CYS A 80 11.00 1.06 -0.82
N LEU A 81 12.04 1.48 -1.54
CA LEU A 81 13.36 0.86 -1.45
C LEU A 81 14.25 1.67 -0.52
N ILE A 82 14.66 1.08 0.60
CA ILE A 82 15.51 1.70 1.60
C ILE A 82 16.61 0.72 1.97
N ASP A 83 17.86 1.16 1.84
CA ASP A 83 19.06 0.36 2.18
C ASP A 83 19.07 -1.05 1.55
N GLY A 84 18.55 -1.17 0.31
CA GLY A 84 18.51 -2.42 -0.44
C GLY A 84 17.39 -3.38 -0.05
N LYS A 85 16.45 -2.96 0.80
CA LYS A 85 15.24 -3.71 1.16
C LYS A 85 13.99 -3.01 0.65
N VAL A 86 13.01 -3.78 0.22
CA VAL A 86 11.72 -3.26 -0.21
C VAL A 86 10.73 -3.33 0.95
N TYR A 87 10.18 -2.17 1.28
CA TYR A 87 9.09 -2.02 2.23
C TYR A 87 7.78 -1.80 1.49
N VAL A 88 6.72 -2.42 1.96
CA VAL A 88 5.36 -2.22 1.45
C VAL A 88 4.58 -1.42 2.49
N VAL A 89 4.00 -0.31 2.06
CA VAL A 89 3.14 0.54 2.90
C VAL A 89 1.73 0.45 2.36
N VAL A 90 0.78 0.08 3.19
CA VAL A 90 -0.65 0.09 2.88
C VAL A 90 -1.34 1.16 3.70
N THR A 91 -2.02 2.08 3.06
CA THR A 91 -2.82 3.14 3.70
C THR A 91 -4.30 2.93 3.39
N ARG A 92 -5.17 3.26 4.36
CA ARG A 92 -6.63 3.06 4.25
C ARG A 92 -7.41 4.36 4.06
N GLY A 93 -6.72 5.48 3.96
CA GLY A 93 -7.37 6.78 3.90
C GLY A 93 -7.89 7.28 5.25
N GLU A 94 -8.60 8.40 5.23
CA GLU A 94 -9.20 9.00 6.41
C GLU A 94 -10.38 8.17 6.92
N LYS A 95 -10.46 8.00 8.24
CA LYS A 95 -11.58 7.35 8.95
C LYS A 95 -12.11 8.27 10.05
N PRO A 96 -13.45 8.31 10.26
CA PRO A 96 -14.07 9.28 11.17
C PRO A 96 -13.85 8.97 12.64
N THR A 97 -13.46 7.72 12.95
CA THR A 97 -13.27 7.28 14.34
C THR A 97 -12.01 6.44 14.48
N ALA A 98 -11.61 6.12 15.69
CA ALA A 98 -10.67 5.06 15.98
C ALA A 98 -11.29 3.67 15.71
N GLY A 99 -10.51 2.59 15.88
CA GLY A 99 -10.95 1.20 15.73
C GLY A 99 -10.73 0.60 14.34
N TYR A 100 -10.52 1.41 13.31
CA TYR A 100 -10.15 0.91 11.97
C TYR A 100 -8.70 0.45 11.94
N SER A 101 -8.44 -0.70 11.30
CA SER A 101 -7.08 -1.21 11.13
C SER A 101 -6.80 -1.74 9.72
N VAL A 102 -5.53 -1.99 9.47
CA VAL A 102 -5.00 -2.55 8.23
C VAL A 102 -4.02 -3.66 8.59
N ASP A 103 -4.26 -4.86 8.08
CA ASP A 103 -3.34 -5.98 8.20
C ASP A 103 -2.93 -6.46 6.80
N ILE A 104 -1.64 -6.67 6.57
CA ILE A 104 -1.14 -7.25 5.32
C ILE A 104 -1.16 -8.77 5.47
N GLU A 105 -2.01 -9.46 4.70
CA GLU A 105 -2.18 -10.92 4.80
C GLU A 105 -1.23 -11.68 3.87
N ASP A 106 -1.01 -11.18 2.66
CA ASP A 106 -0.20 -11.88 1.66
C ASP A 106 0.41 -10.89 0.67
N ILE A 107 1.60 -11.19 0.20
CA ILE A 107 2.26 -10.44 -0.87
C ILE A 107 2.71 -11.42 -1.92
N ARG A 108 2.34 -11.15 -3.18
CA ARG A 108 2.69 -11.99 -4.33
C ARG A 108 3.39 -11.16 -5.40
N LEU A 109 4.42 -11.73 -5.99
CA LEU A 109 5.12 -11.14 -7.11
C LEU A 109 4.86 -11.98 -8.36
N GLU A 110 4.22 -11.39 -9.35
CA GLU A 110 3.99 -11.97 -10.65
C GLU A 110 4.99 -11.40 -11.66
N LYS A 111 5.64 -12.29 -12.41
CA LYS A 111 6.51 -11.91 -13.51
C LYS A 111 5.80 -12.16 -14.83
N SER A 112 5.73 -11.13 -15.66
CA SER A 112 5.16 -11.19 -16.99
C SER A 112 6.17 -10.72 -18.04
N LYS A 113 5.79 -10.79 -19.32
CA LYS A 113 6.62 -10.22 -20.41
C LYS A 113 6.73 -8.69 -20.32
N ASN A 114 5.81 -8.04 -19.62
CA ASN A 114 5.70 -6.59 -19.51
C ASN A 114 6.29 -6.04 -18.21
N GLY A 115 6.91 -6.90 -17.40
CA GLY A 115 7.50 -6.51 -16.13
C GLY A 115 7.03 -7.35 -14.94
N THR A 116 7.27 -6.83 -13.75
CA THR A 116 6.90 -7.43 -12.48
C THR A 116 5.73 -6.68 -11.84
N ASN A 117 4.70 -7.42 -11.42
CA ASN A 117 3.55 -6.89 -10.67
C ASN A 117 3.56 -7.47 -9.26
N MET A 118 3.47 -6.61 -8.26
CA MET A 118 3.30 -7.01 -6.87
C MET A 118 1.83 -6.86 -6.48
N GLN A 119 1.21 -7.95 -6.07
CA GLN A 119 -0.13 -7.96 -5.48
C GLN A 119 -0.02 -7.98 -3.96
N VAL A 120 -0.58 -6.97 -3.32
CA VAL A 120 -0.62 -6.82 -1.86
C VAL A 120 -2.04 -7.08 -1.39
N HIS A 121 -2.25 -8.21 -0.71
CA HIS A 121 -3.53 -8.56 -0.12
C HIS A 121 -3.60 -8.01 1.29
N ALA A 122 -4.54 -7.12 1.55
CA ALA A 122 -4.74 -6.50 2.85
C ALA A 122 -6.14 -6.78 3.39
N LEU A 123 -6.22 -7.02 4.69
CA LEU A 123 -7.45 -7.11 5.44
C LEU A 123 -7.72 -5.77 6.11
N PHE A 124 -8.86 -5.19 5.81
CA PHE A 124 -9.34 -3.95 6.44
C PHE A 124 -10.42 -4.30 7.45
N LYS A 125 -10.15 -3.98 8.72
CA LYS A 125 -11.07 -4.24 9.83
C LYS A 125 -11.75 -2.96 10.25
N GLU A 126 -13.04 -3.05 10.49
CA GLU A 126 -13.85 -1.97 11.02
C GLU A 126 -14.07 -2.16 12.53
N PRO A 127 -14.33 -1.09 13.28
CA PRO A 127 -14.73 -1.25 14.67
C PRO A 127 -16.01 -2.08 14.75
N GLY A 128 -16.10 -2.95 15.76
CA GLY A 128 -17.25 -3.82 15.95
C GLY A 128 -18.55 -3.02 16.13
N GLU A 129 -19.69 -3.58 15.70
CA GLU A 129 -20.99 -2.96 15.85
C GLU A 129 -21.29 -2.71 17.34
N GLY A 130 -21.53 -1.45 17.71
CA GLY A 130 -21.74 -1.05 19.10
C GLY A 130 -20.47 -0.90 19.93
N GLU A 131 -19.29 -1.05 19.36
CA GLU A 131 -18.02 -0.80 20.04
C GLU A 131 -17.86 0.68 20.39
N ALA A 132 -17.51 0.97 21.65
CA ALA A 132 -17.22 2.33 22.08
C ALA A 132 -15.83 2.76 21.62
N VAL A 133 -15.76 3.52 20.53
CA VAL A 133 -14.50 4.03 19.97
C VAL A 133 -14.39 5.54 20.11
N SER A 134 -13.16 6.04 20.18
CA SER A 134 -12.90 7.47 20.19
C SER A 134 -13.33 8.14 18.90
N GLN A 135 -14.08 9.24 19.01
CA GLN A 135 -14.58 10.04 17.88
C GLN A 135 -13.50 11.02 17.41
N ILE A 136 -12.39 10.48 16.92
CA ILE A 136 -11.25 11.23 16.38
C ILE A 136 -10.95 10.73 14.97
N ILE A 137 -10.61 11.64 14.08
CA ILE A 137 -10.14 11.29 12.73
C ILE A 137 -8.86 10.48 12.84
N THR A 138 -8.79 9.34 12.14
CA THR A 138 -7.63 8.47 12.10
C THR A 138 -7.25 8.13 10.66
N TYR A 139 -6.00 7.73 10.48
CA TYR A 139 -5.44 7.31 9.18
C TYR A 139 -4.76 5.95 9.36
N PRO A 140 -5.52 4.85 9.29
CA PRO A 140 -4.96 3.51 9.48
C PRO A 140 -3.98 3.16 8.37
N TYR A 141 -2.86 2.54 8.76
CA TYR A 141 -1.86 2.06 7.83
C TYR A 141 -1.14 0.84 8.40
N SER A 142 -0.49 0.09 7.50
CA SER A 142 0.41 -1.00 7.85
C SER A 142 1.67 -0.93 7.01
N VAL A 143 2.78 -1.36 7.58
CA VAL A 143 4.09 -1.41 6.91
C VAL A 143 4.67 -2.80 7.05
N ALA A 144 5.15 -3.36 5.95
CA ALA A 144 5.85 -4.64 5.94
C ALA A 144 7.23 -4.49 5.30
N GLU A 145 8.25 -5.09 5.92
CA GLU A 145 9.56 -5.33 5.32
C GLU A 145 9.50 -6.63 4.52
N THR A 146 9.96 -6.63 3.28
CA THR A 146 9.98 -7.83 2.43
C THR A 146 11.38 -8.36 2.21
N GLU A 147 11.49 -9.61 1.72
CA GLU A 147 12.75 -10.20 1.27
C GLU A 147 13.26 -9.64 -0.07
N LEU A 148 12.50 -8.76 -0.70
CA LEU A 148 12.85 -8.21 -2.02
C LEU A 148 13.93 -7.13 -1.89
N SER A 149 14.84 -7.11 -2.87
CA SER A 149 15.90 -6.11 -3.00
C SER A 149 15.68 -5.15 -4.18
N GLN A 150 14.61 -5.34 -4.94
CA GLN A 150 14.24 -4.50 -6.08
C GLN A 150 12.75 -4.21 -6.06
N LEU A 151 12.39 -2.97 -6.39
CA LEU A 151 10.98 -2.59 -6.54
C LEU A 151 10.37 -3.29 -7.75
N PRO A 152 9.11 -3.73 -7.66
CA PRO A 152 8.35 -4.17 -8.82
C PRO A 152 8.02 -2.98 -9.74
N ASP A 153 7.68 -3.26 -10.98
CA ASP A 153 7.28 -2.22 -11.94
C ASP A 153 5.89 -1.66 -11.61
N THR A 154 5.01 -2.51 -11.06
CA THR A 154 3.66 -2.12 -10.63
C THR A 154 3.32 -2.76 -9.28
N ILE A 155 2.45 -2.08 -8.54
CA ILE A 155 1.90 -2.56 -7.26
C ILE A 155 0.39 -2.42 -7.31
N GLU A 156 -0.30 -3.49 -6.97
CA GLU A 156 -1.74 -3.59 -6.90
C GLU A 156 -2.18 -3.90 -5.47
N LEU A 157 -3.14 -3.13 -4.93
CA LEU A 157 -3.76 -3.39 -3.64
C LEU A 157 -5.04 -4.20 -3.84
N ILE A 158 -5.13 -5.34 -3.18
CA ILE A 158 -6.31 -6.20 -3.14
C ILE A 158 -6.83 -6.20 -1.71
N VAL A 159 -8.01 -5.61 -1.52
CA VAL A 159 -8.60 -5.43 -0.19
C VAL A 159 -9.67 -6.48 0.07
N LYS A 160 -9.62 -7.05 1.26
CA LYS A 160 -10.68 -7.82 1.88
C LYS A 160 -11.18 -7.05 3.11
N TYR A 161 -12.48 -6.97 3.29
CA TYR A 161 -13.09 -6.37 4.47
C TYR A 161 -13.50 -7.47 5.43
N GLU A 162 -13.21 -7.27 6.72
CA GLU A 162 -13.73 -8.08 7.81
C GLU A 162 -14.95 -7.34 8.38
N GLU A 163 -16.12 -8.03 8.33
CA GLU A 163 -17.38 -7.56 8.92
C GLU A 163 -17.44 -7.91 10.42
#